data_fa4cc5877af86cdcfdfcfdfed8c43deb
#
_entry.id   fa4cc5877af86cdcfdfcfdfed8c43deb
#
_cell.length_a   1.000
_cell.length_b   1.000
_cell.length_c   1.000
_cell.angle_alpha   90.00
_cell.angle_beta   90.00
_cell.angle_gamma   90.00
#
_symmetry.space_group_name_H-M   'P 1'
#
loop_
_entity.id
_entity.type
_entity.pdbx_description
1 polymer ?
#
loop_
_entity_poly.entity_id
_entity_poly.type
_entity_poly.pdbx_seq_one_letter_code
_entity_poly.pdbx_strand_id
1 'polypeptide(L)'
;MNKTSKKSEKKQEGKALGLSFRYCLLHDRLYSREMEGPIPYLYPVPMFLAYLLLDFTLRFTYRSAGIVGVKYLPAALFTLGWALVLSGLVFLLPLKGKRLSRGIPLGVFVGLAVTHSGFMSMFGRFFSFSAMTFGGTGSFFTAEYFRFDWKVITASVVAVLLLLLAGHMLNAAPPKVNKKTCLGGVGIMAVGAVIILAVHFLCFPKVDTVIWENTPEDAAAAAYQDYNDTTNALMVSGLYQYTVRDIWMLLAPAGTMNQEEREEVDAYVAGYEAAKTDNEYTGLLAGKNLIMVQLEAIDTWMLSEAYMPNLWNLKQESLSFSNHYTPAYITAGTFNTEFMSNTGLLPATGGIPTSVYTRDHYPYSMANLFADAGYTARSFHNSEGTVYDRGTIHPNLGYESYTSGGDMEMENYQMDRYLINGFDQMTEGDPFYTFIITYSGHGPYGDDSAIYQANAKEAQAAAQRTDGNYVYAVAGAMETDRFIGELVDKLTESGLLEDTVLVFYADHYNYYMMDDGLNMELKGVDNMNLLQHTDFFIWSQDLPAGQVDKVTSTLDILPTVANLFGLDTTGAFLAGHDGLGDQGGYVFFSDGSWYDGQTYWALGSGDPGDPQRSSQIAQITSLSNLVLSGDYYGEK
;
A
#
# COMPACT_ATOMS: atom_id res chain seq x y z
N MET A 1 21.61 35.03 -52.64
CA MET A 1 20.96 33.71 -52.82
C MET A 1 20.41 33.28 -51.46
N ASN A 2 19.10 33.26 -51.22
CA ASN A 2 18.39 32.50 -50.17
C ASN A 2 17.03 33.11 -49.74
N LYS A 3 16.34 33.80 -50.64
CA LYS A 3 14.93 34.17 -50.36
C LYS A 3 13.90 33.43 -51.22
N THR A 4 14.34 32.72 -52.28
CA THR A 4 13.49 31.98 -53.20
C THR A 4 13.24 30.52 -52.77
N SER A 5 14.17 29.87 -52.01
CA SER A 5 14.03 28.50 -51.52
C SER A 5 12.96 28.36 -50.43
N LYS A 6 12.95 29.27 -49.41
CA LYS A 6 11.94 29.26 -48.33
C LYS A 6 10.49 29.54 -48.77
N LYS A 7 10.31 30.21 -49.93
CA LYS A 7 8.97 30.47 -50.46
C LYS A 7 8.41 29.27 -51.23
N SER A 8 9.29 28.39 -51.75
CA SER A 8 8.93 27.15 -52.43
C SER A 8 8.53 26.06 -51.42
N GLU A 9 9.27 25.90 -50.31
CA GLU A 9 8.92 24.92 -49.28
C GLU A 9 7.60 25.26 -48.57
N LYS A 10 7.37 26.50 -48.17
CA LYS A 10 6.07 26.93 -47.61
C LYS A 10 4.89 26.79 -48.58
N LYS A 11 5.16 26.86 -49.89
CA LYS A 11 4.11 26.66 -50.89
C LYS A 11 3.83 25.17 -51.14
N GLN A 12 4.81 24.29 -50.94
CA GLN A 12 4.62 22.84 -50.99
C GLN A 12 3.95 22.31 -49.73
N GLU A 13 4.33 22.76 -48.52
CA GLU A 13 3.64 22.43 -47.29
C GLU A 13 2.18 22.91 -47.26
N GLY A 14 1.92 24.12 -47.73
CA GLY A 14 0.54 24.63 -47.89
C GLY A 14 -0.30 23.86 -48.91
N LYS A 15 0.34 23.29 -49.97
CA LYS A 15 -0.34 22.40 -50.94
C LYS A 15 -0.59 21.02 -50.37
N ALA A 16 0.35 20.46 -49.57
CA ALA A 16 0.19 19.16 -48.92
C ALA A 16 -0.92 19.20 -47.84
N LEU A 17 -0.96 20.27 -47.03
CA LEU A 17 -2.03 20.56 -46.07
C LEU A 17 -3.39 20.78 -46.79
N GLY A 18 -3.40 21.52 -47.89
CA GLY A 18 -4.61 21.77 -48.71
C GLY A 18 -5.14 20.53 -49.40
N LEU A 19 -4.25 19.61 -49.82
CA LEU A 19 -4.64 18.31 -50.40
C LEU A 19 -5.17 17.35 -49.32
N SER A 20 -4.56 17.30 -48.16
CA SER A 20 -5.06 16.53 -47.01
C SER A 20 -6.43 17.06 -46.56
N PHE A 21 -6.62 18.36 -46.50
CA PHE A 21 -7.90 18.95 -46.13
C PHE A 21 -8.99 18.75 -47.18
N ARG A 22 -8.64 18.81 -48.49
CA ARG A 22 -9.55 18.48 -49.59
C ARG A 22 -9.86 16.98 -49.65
N TYR A 23 -8.90 16.11 -49.35
CA TYR A 23 -9.13 14.67 -49.29
C TYR A 23 -10.08 14.33 -48.13
N CYS A 24 -9.93 14.93 -46.99
CA CYS A 24 -10.88 14.79 -45.87
C CYS A 24 -12.28 15.33 -46.23
N LEU A 25 -12.38 16.49 -46.92
CA LEU A 25 -13.65 17.08 -47.34
C LEU A 25 -14.33 16.28 -48.47
N LEU A 26 -13.56 15.70 -49.40
CA LEU A 26 -14.08 14.82 -50.46
C LEU A 26 -14.49 13.45 -49.91
N HIS A 27 -13.72 12.91 -48.96
CA HIS A 27 -14.09 11.67 -48.25
C HIS A 27 -15.36 11.85 -47.44
N ASP A 28 -15.51 13.00 -46.76
CA ASP A 28 -16.73 13.34 -46.02
C ASP A 28 -17.94 13.55 -46.95
N ARG A 29 -17.73 14.05 -48.19
CA ARG A 29 -18.80 14.18 -49.19
C ARG A 29 -19.19 12.88 -49.87
N LEU A 30 -18.27 11.96 -50.09
CA LEU A 30 -18.55 10.68 -50.75
C LEU A 30 -19.22 9.66 -49.81
N TYR A 31 -19.05 9.81 -48.51
CA TYR A 31 -19.66 8.94 -47.50
C TYR A 31 -20.87 9.55 -46.77
N SER A 32 -21.24 10.80 -47.05
CA SER A 32 -22.44 11.44 -46.47
C SER A 32 -23.72 11.00 -47.21
N ARG A 33 -23.98 9.70 -47.32
CA ARG A 33 -25.37 9.25 -47.40
C ARG A 33 -25.99 9.51 -46.04
N GLU A 34 -26.81 10.56 -45.93
CA GLU A 34 -27.64 10.85 -44.77
C GLU A 34 -28.52 9.62 -44.52
N MET A 35 -28.11 8.76 -43.59
CA MET A 35 -28.99 7.71 -43.09
C MET A 35 -30.03 8.38 -42.19
N GLU A 36 -31.24 8.47 -42.65
CA GLU A 36 -32.40 8.87 -41.83
C GLU A 36 -32.77 7.70 -40.91
N GLY A 37 -32.82 7.94 -39.62
CA GLY A 37 -33.21 6.92 -38.65
C GLY A 37 -32.40 6.97 -37.32
N PRO A 38 -32.67 6.09 -36.35
CA PRO A 38 -32.00 6.08 -35.05
C PRO A 38 -30.55 5.54 -35.12
N ILE A 39 -30.14 4.81 -36.16
CA ILE A 39 -28.85 4.14 -36.27
C ILE A 39 -27.64 5.06 -36.09
N PRO A 40 -27.61 6.30 -36.64
CA PRO A 40 -26.51 7.24 -36.38
C PRO A 40 -26.29 7.63 -34.93
N TYR A 41 -27.26 7.39 -34.07
CA TYR A 41 -27.20 7.77 -32.63
C TYR A 41 -26.90 6.57 -31.72
N LEU A 42 -26.77 5.35 -32.27
CA LEU A 42 -26.51 4.13 -31.50
C LEU A 42 -25.01 3.87 -31.23
N TYR A 43 -24.10 4.65 -31.83
CA TYR A 43 -22.66 4.46 -31.63
C TYR A 43 -22.16 4.57 -30.18
N PRO A 44 -22.84 5.23 -29.24
CA PRO A 44 -22.40 5.19 -27.81
C PRO A 44 -22.74 3.87 -27.11
N VAL A 45 -23.65 3.05 -27.67
CA VAL A 45 -24.06 1.78 -27.05
C VAL A 45 -22.89 0.79 -26.87
N PRO A 46 -22.04 0.52 -27.87
CA PRO A 46 -20.86 -0.29 -27.65
C PRO A 46 -19.92 0.27 -26.58
N MET A 47 -19.77 1.59 -26.49
CA MET A 47 -18.95 2.23 -25.44
C MET A 47 -19.55 2.03 -24.05
N PHE A 48 -20.85 2.23 -23.93
CA PHE A 48 -21.59 1.99 -22.69
C PHE A 48 -21.41 0.53 -22.23
N LEU A 49 -21.56 -0.43 -23.14
CA LEU A 49 -21.34 -1.84 -22.84
C LEU A 49 -19.88 -2.14 -22.46
N ALA A 50 -18.90 -1.46 -23.07
CA ALA A 50 -17.49 -1.60 -22.71
C ALA A 50 -17.22 -1.14 -21.29
N TYR A 51 -17.79 -0.01 -20.86
CA TYR A 51 -17.66 0.46 -19.48
C TYR A 51 -18.28 -0.53 -18.49
N LEU A 52 -19.47 -1.04 -18.75
CA LEU A 52 -20.09 -2.06 -17.90
C LEU A 52 -19.23 -3.31 -17.79
N LEU A 53 -18.72 -3.80 -18.94
CA LEU A 53 -17.92 -5.01 -19.00
C LEU A 53 -16.65 -4.93 -18.17
N LEU A 54 -15.90 -3.81 -18.25
CA LEU A 54 -14.66 -3.63 -17.52
C LEU A 54 -14.87 -3.72 -16.00
N ASP A 55 -15.79 -2.92 -15.48
CA ASP A 55 -16.07 -2.89 -14.05
C ASP A 55 -16.61 -4.23 -13.53
N PHE A 56 -17.64 -4.76 -14.18
CA PHE A 56 -18.23 -6.04 -13.76
C PHE A 56 -17.23 -7.18 -13.77
N THR A 57 -16.37 -7.25 -14.80
CA THR A 57 -15.36 -8.32 -14.88
C THR A 57 -14.34 -8.16 -13.77
N LEU A 58 -13.83 -6.95 -13.52
CA LEU A 58 -12.86 -6.69 -12.45
C LEU A 58 -13.42 -7.12 -11.09
N ARG A 59 -14.58 -6.61 -10.70
CA ARG A 59 -15.19 -6.94 -9.40
C ARG A 59 -15.62 -8.40 -9.29
N PHE A 60 -16.12 -9.00 -10.38
CA PHE A 60 -16.50 -10.42 -10.37
C PHE A 60 -15.28 -11.34 -10.21
N THR A 61 -14.17 -11.00 -10.83
CA THR A 61 -12.91 -11.77 -10.75
C THR A 61 -12.40 -11.81 -9.30
N TYR A 62 -12.42 -10.67 -8.61
CA TYR A 62 -11.84 -10.54 -7.27
C TYR A 62 -12.89 -10.44 -6.15
N ARG A 63 -14.09 -10.93 -6.38
CA ARG A 63 -15.22 -10.85 -5.42
C ARG A 63 -14.94 -11.48 -4.06
N SER A 64 -14.04 -12.45 -3.99
CA SER A 64 -13.66 -13.14 -2.75
C SER A 64 -12.76 -12.29 -1.85
N ALA A 65 -12.17 -11.22 -2.36
CA ALA A 65 -11.37 -10.28 -1.59
C ALA A 65 -12.19 -9.12 -0.98
N GLY A 66 -13.50 -9.08 -1.26
CA GLY A 66 -14.40 -8.06 -0.71
C GLY A 66 -15.14 -8.51 0.54
N ILE A 67 -15.82 -7.55 1.19
CA ILE A 67 -16.61 -7.77 2.40
C ILE A 67 -17.66 -8.86 2.18
N VAL A 68 -17.68 -9.84 3.05
CA VAL A 68 -18.63 -10.97 3.00
C VAL A 68 -20.05 -10.45 3.24
N GLY A 69 -21.01 -10.88 2.37
CA GLY A 69 -22.42 -10.51 2.52
C GLY A 69 -22.81 -9.14 1.94
N VAL A 70 -21.85 -8.33 1.47
CA VAL A 70 -22.13 -7.04 0.85
C VAL A 70 -22.96 -7.21 -0.42
N LYS A 71 -24.00 -6.39 -0.53
CA LYS A 71 -24.81 -6.28 -1.76
C LYS A 71 -24.11 -5.34 -2.74
N TYR A 72 -23.60 -5.88 -3.84
CA TYR A 72 -22.90 -5.10 -4.87
C TYR A 72 -23.80 -4.25 -5.78
N LEU A 73 -25.09 -4.07 -5.42
CA LEU A 73 -26.02 -3.25 -6.19
C LEU A 73 -25.60 -1.76 -6.23
N PRO A 74 -25.18 -1.12 -5.13
CA PRO A 74 -24.67 0.27 -5.16
C PRO A 74 -23.54 0.46 -6.16
N ALA A 75 -22.53 -0.41 -6.14
CA ALA A 75 -21.42 -0.37 -7.08
C ALA A 75 -21.88 -0.51 -8.55
N ALA A 76 -22.82 -1.42 -8.81
CA ALA A 76 -23.40 -1.58 -10.16
C ALA A 76 -24.17 -0.33 -10.62
N LEU A 77 -24.85 0.37 -9.70
CA LEU A 77 -25.54 1.62 -9.99
C LEU A 77 -24.55 2.77 -10.24
N PHE A 78 -23.45 2.87 -9.46
CA PHE A 78 -22.37 3.82 -9.77
C PHE A 78 -21.81 3.58 -11.16
N THR A 79 -21.50 2.31 -11.51
CA THR A 79 -21.00 1.95 -12.84
C THR A 79 -21.99 2.32 -13.94
N LEU A 80 -23.28 2.07 -13.73
CA LEU A 80 -24.33 2.50 -14.65
C LEU A 80 -24.35 4.03 -14.82
N GLY A 81 -24.32 4.76 -13.71
CA GLY A 81 -24.29 6.22 -13.70
C GLY A 81 -23.10 6.80 -14.47
N TRP A 82 -21.89 6.31 -14.18
CA TRP A 82 -20.68 6.75 -14.87
C TRP A 82 -20.66 6.34 -16.35
N ALA A 83 -21.12 5.15 -16.70
CA ALA A 83 -21.24 4.72 -18.10
C ALA A 83 -22.19 5.63 -18.88
N LEU A 84 -23.30 6.10 -18.26
CA LEU A 84 -24.19 7.09 -18.87
C LEU A 84 -23.52 8.45 -19.01
N VAL A 85 -22.81 8.94 -18.00
CA VAL A 85 -22.09 10.23 -18.03
C VAL A 85 -21.06 10.22 -19.16
N LEU A 86 -20.18 9.21 -19.19
CA LEU A 86 -19.10 9.10 -20.19
C LEU A 86 -19.65 8.90 -21.62
N SER A 87 -20.72 8.13 -21.76
CA SER A 87 -21.38 7.94 -23.07
C SER A 87 -22.15 9.18 -23.52
N GLY A 88 -22.79 9.90 -22.59
CA GLY A 88 -23.49 11.16 -22.85
C GLY A 88 -22.57 12.29 -23.29
N LEU A 89 -21.37 12.37 -22.70
CA LEU A 89 -20.34 13.38 -23.05
C LEU A 89 -19.98 13.35 -24.54
N VAL A 90 -20.03 12.18 -25.18
CA VAL A 90 -19.70 12.03 -26.60
C VAL A 90 -20.65 12.83 -27.51
N PHE A 91 -21.89 13.10 -27.08
CA PHE A 91 -22.83 13.92 -27.86
C PHE A 91 -22.55 15.42 -27.81
N LEU A 92 -21.77 15.89 -26.82
CA LEU A 92 -21.50 17.32 -26.61
C LEU A 92 -20.33 17.82 -27.46
N LEU A 93 -19.41 16.92 -27.83
CA LEU A 93 -18.16 17.27 -28.49
C LEU A 93 -18.30 17.28 -30.03
N PRO A 94 -17.59 18.17 -30.75
CA PRO A 94 -17.54 18.15 -32.20
C PRO A 94 -16.94 16.82 -32.73
N LEU A 95 -17.17 16.48 -34.02
CA LEU A 95 -16.78 15.19 -34.59
C LEU A 95 -15.33 14.79 -34.33
N LYS A 96 -14.37 15.73 -34.41
CA LYS A 96 -12.96 15.47 -34.09
C LYS A 96 -12.75 15.20 -32.61
N GLY A 97 -13.40 15.96 -31.74
CA GLY A 97 -13.39 15.76 -30.30
C GLY A 97 -14.06 14.45 -29.87
N LYS A 98 -15.10 14.00 -30.56
CA LYS A 98 -15.77 12.73 -30.26
C LYS A 98 -14.86 11.52 -30.44
N ARG A 99 -13.96 11.52 -31.45
CA ARG A 99 -12.95 10.46 -31.61
C ARG A 99 -11.96 10.45 -30.44
N LEU A 100 -11.51 11.62 -30.01
CA LEU A 100 -10.60 11.74 -28.89
C LEU A 100 -11.29 11.40 -27.56
N SER A 101 -12.48 11.97 -27.29
CA SER A 101 -13.21 11.77 -26.05
C SER A 101 -13.65 10.33 -25.80
N ARG A 102 -13.86 9.53 -26.85
CA ARG A 102 -14.19 8.11 -26.70
C ARG A 102 -12.95 7.23 -26.50
N GLY A 103 -11.82 7.59 -27.15
CA GLY A 103 -10.59 6.80 -27.10
C GLY A 103 -9.85 6.97 -25.79
N ILE A 104 -9.67 8.21 -25.36
CA ILE A 104 -8.87 8.51 -24.15
C ILE A 104 -9.50 7.94 -22.87
N PRO A 105 -10.78 8.23 -22.53
CA PRO A 105 -11.34 7.73 -21.28
C PRO A 105 -11.37 6.20 -21.21
N LEU A 106 -11.77 5.55 -22.30
CA LEU A 106 -11.79 4.08 -22.30
C LEU A 106 -10.36 3.50 -22.24
N GLY A 107 -9.40 4.09 -22.95
CA GLY A 107 -7.99 3.68 -22.85
C GLY A 107 -7.44 3.80 -21.44
N VAL A 108 -7.75 4.89 -20.74
CA VAL A 108 -7.38 5.09 -19.33
C VAL A 108 -7.99 4.00 -18.44
N PHE A 109 -9.28 3.74 -18.57
CA PHE A 109 -9.94 2.74 -17.71
C PHE A 109 -9.57 1.29 -18.08
N VAL A 110 -9.24 0.98 -19.33
CA VAL A 110 -8.61 -0.29 -19.69
C VAL A 110 -7.26 -0.44 -19.02
N GLY A 111 -6.42 0.59 -19.06
CA GLY A 111 -5.14 0.62 -18.37
C GLY A 111 -5.31 0.43 -16.86
N LEU A 112 -6.22 1.16 -16.23
CA LEU A 112 -6.51 1.03 -14.80
C LEU A 112 -7.03 -0.36 -14.43
N ALA A 113 -7.93 -0.95 -15.19
CA ALA A 113 -8.42 -2.31 -14.92
C ALA A 113 -7.28 -3.34 -14.94
N VAL A 114 -6.35 -3.22 -15.90
CA VAL A 114 -5.15 -4.06 -15.97
C VAL A 114 -4.21 -3.78 -14.80
N THR A 115 -3.97 -2.51 -14.46
CA THR A 115 -3.18 -2.11 -13.29
C THR A 115 -3.76 -2.68 -12.00
N HIS A 116 -5.06 -2.55 -11.76
CA HIS A 116 -5.71 -3.15 -10.60
C HIS A 116 -5.54 -4.68 -10.54
N SER A 117 -5.61 -5.36 -11.69
CA SER A 117 -5.38 -6.81 -11.75
C SER A 117 -3.94 -7.18 -11.38
N GLY A 118 -2.96 -6.40 -11.81
CA GLY A 118 -1.56 -6.59 -11.45
C GLY A 118 -1.32 -6.37 -9.95
N PHE A 119 -1.84 -5.27 -9.39
CA PHE A 119 -1.72 -4.97 -7.97
C PHE A 119 -2.37 -6.03 -7.08
N MET A 120 -3.58 -6.51 -7.46
CA MET A 120 -4.23 -7.61 -6.74
C MET A 120 -3.41 -8.90 -6.73
N SER A 121 -2.68 -9.20 -7.81
CA SER A 121 -1.85 -10.40 -7.87
C SER A 121 -0.57 -10.32 -7.03
N MET A 122 -0.09 -9.11 -6.79
CA MET A 122 1.16 -8.86 -6.08
C MET A 122 0.92 -8.50 -4.60
N PHE A 123 -0.02 -7.60 -4.33
CA PHE A 123 -0.21 -7.00 -3.01
C PHE A 123 -1.53 -7.40 -2.32
N GLY A 124 -2.35 -8.26 -2.95
CA GLY A 124 -3.66 -8.64 -2.41
C GLY A 124 -4.67 -7.49 -2.33
N ARG A 125 -4.38 -6.32 -2.95
CA ARG A 125 -5.23 -5.12 -2.91
C ARG A 125 -5.24 -4.37 -4.24
N PHE A 126 -6.23 -3.51 -4.44
CA PHE A 126 -6.30 -2.69 -5.63
C PHE A 126 -5.38 -1.47 -5.55
N PHE A 127 -4.96 -1.01 -6.74
CA PHE A 127 -4.14 0.18 -6.92
C PHE A 127 -4.84 1.45 -6.41
N SER A 128 -4.09 2.34 -5.75
CA SER A 128 -4.49 3.70 -5.43
C SER A 128 -3.48 4.71 -6.00
N PHE A 129 -3.96 5.88 -6.41
CA PHE A 129 -3.10 6.95 -6.92
C PHE A 129 -2.18 7.54 -5.82
N SER A 130 -2.54 7.40 -4.55
CA SER A 130 -1.65 7.76 -3.44
C SER A 130 -0.34 6.96 -3.48
N ALA A 131 -0.37 5.69 -3.92
CA ALA A 131 0.83 4.88 -4.09
C ALA A 131 1.81 5.44 -5.14
N MET A 132 1.34 6.25 -6.10
CA MET A 132 2.22 6.88 -7.10
C MET A 132 2.99 8.08 -6.55
N THR A 133 2.62 8.60 -5.39
CA THR A 133 3.28 9.76 -4.79
C THR A 133 4.58 9.41 -4.07
N PHE A 134 4.86 8.12 -3.85
CA PHE A 134 6.19 7.66 -3.48
C PHE A 134 7.16 7.90 -4.65
N GLY A 135 7.96 8.97 -4.56
CA GLY A 135 8.93 9.32 -5.60
C GLY A 135 9.92 8.19 -5.86
N GLY A 136 10.30 7.97 -7.12
CA GLY A 136 11.34 7.02 -7.49
C GLY A 136 10.98 5.53 -7.44
N THR A 137 9.90 5.13 -6.80
CA THR A 137 9.51 3.70 -6.66
C THR A 137 9.03 3.05 -7.95
N GLY A 138 8.73 3.83 -8.99
CA GLY A 138 8.28 3.31 -10.28
C GLY A 138 9.26 2.34 -10.96
N SER A 139 10.55 2.39 -10.62
CA SER A 139 11.57 1.48 -11.14
C SER A 139 11.54 0.08 -10.50
N PHE A 140 10.92 -0.06 -9.33
CA PHE A 140 10.76 -1.35 -8.66
C PHE A 140 9.58 -2.17 -9.18
N PHE A 141 8.61 -1.53 -9.83
CA PHE A 141 7.49 -2.21 -10.45
C PHE A 141 7.89 -2.72 -11.85
N THR A 142 8.80 -3.67 -11.92
CA THR A 142 9.10 -4.32 -13.19
C THR A 142 7.94 -5.20 -13.62
N ALA A 143 7.73 -5.34 -14.94
CA ALA A 143 6.63 -6.14 -15.48
C ALA A 143 6.67 -7.63 -15.03
N GLU A 144 7.80 -8.08 -14.52
CA GLU A 144 8.04 -9.45 -14.05
C GLU A 144 7.25 -9.81 -12.79
N TYR A 145 6.93 -8.82 -11.94
CA TYR A 145 6.16 -9.03 -10.72
C TYR A 145 4.65 -9.15 -10.96
N PHE A 146 4.15 -8.60 -12.07
CA PHE A 146 2.72 -8.53 -12.30
C PHE A 146 2.20 -9.77 -13.02
N ARG A 147 1.31 -10.51 -12.36
CA ARG A 147 0.45 -11.49 -13.01
C ARG A 147 -0.90 -10.85 -13.26
N PHE A 148 -1.42 -11.02 -14.46
CA PHE A 148 -2.71 -10.44 -14.84
C PHE A 148 -3.75 -11.54 -14.99
N ASP A 149 -4.91 -11.38 -14.34
CA ASP A 149 -6.00 -12.34 -14.52
C ASP A 149 -6.49 -12.32 -15.98
N TRP A 150 -6.56 -13.48 -16.59
CA TRP A 150 -6.94 -13.63 -18.00
C TRP A 150 -8.35 -13.11 -18.30
N LYS A 151 -9.29 -13.11 -17.33
CA LYS A 151 -10.65 -12.59 -17.49
C LYS A 151 -10.61 -11.07 -17.65
N VAL A 152 -9.79 -10.38 -16.86
CA VAL A 152 -9.59 -8.92 -16.95
C VAL A 152 -8.95 -8.56 -18.29
N ILE A 153 -7.92 -9.29 -18.70
CA ILE A 153 -7.29 -9.09 -20.02
C ILE A 153 -8.30 -9.31 -21.14
N THR A 154 -9.08 -10.39 -21.10
CA THR A 154 -10.09 -10.67 -22.12
C THR A 154 -11.16 -9.58 -22.17
N ALA A 155 -11.67 -9.12 -21.02
CA ALA A 155 -12.62 -8.02 -20.96
C ALA A 155 -12.03 -6.72 -21.52
N SER A 156 -10.76 -6.44 -21.25
CA SER A 156 -10.02 -5.28 -21.79
C SER A 156 -9.93 -5.33 -23.30
N VAL A 157 -9.59 -6.48 -23.87
CA VAL A 157 -9.56 -6.69 -25.34
C VAL A 157 -10.96 -6.50 -25.94
N VAL A 158 -12.00 -7.09 -25.35
CA VAL A 158 -13.39 -6.93 -25.83
C VAL A 158 -13.83 -5.46 -25.72
N ALA A 159 -13.48 -4.75 -24.66
CA ALA A 159 -13.77 -3.31 -24.51
C ALA A 159 -13.13 -2.48 -25.63
N VAL A 160 -11.87 -2.79 -26.00
CA VAL A 160 -11.19 -2.14 -27.13
C VAL A 160 -11.89 -2.47 -28.46
N LEU A 161 -12.33 -3.71 -28.69
CA LEU A 161 -13.09 -4.07 -29.86
C LEU A 161 -14.44 -3.35 -29.95
N LEU A 162 -15.14 -3.20 -28.84
CA LEU A 162 -16.37 -2.40 -28.75
C LEU A 162 -16.12 -0.92 -29.04
N LEU A 163 -14.99 -0.37 -28.61
CA LEU A 163 -14.57 0.98 -28.95
C LEU A 163 -14.32 1.14 -30.46
N LEU A 164 -13.63 0.18 -31.07
CA LEU A 164 -13.41 0.16 -32.52
C LEU A 164 -14.72 0.07 -33.29
N LEU A 165 -15.66 -0.75 -32.81
CA LEU A 165 -17.01 -0.84 -33.39
C LEU A 165 -17.74 0.50 -33.28
N ALA A 166 -17.73 1.16 -32.11
CA ALA A 166 -18.31 2.50 -31.93
C ALA A 166 -17.68 3.50 -32.93
N GLY A 167 -16.35 3.40 -33.10
CA GLY A 167 -15.59 4.16 -34.09
C GLY A 167 -16.02 3.94 -35.53
N HIS A 168 -16.21 2.70 -35.89
CA HIS A 168 -16.69 2.32 -37.20
C HIS A 168 -18.11 2.86 -37.44
N MET A 169 -19.03 2.67 -36.48
CA MET A 169 -20.40 3.20 -36.57
C MET A 169 -20.41 4.74 -36.73
N LEU A 170 -19.59 5.46 -35.96
CA LEU A 170 -19.48 6.92 -36.05
C LEU A 170 -18.94 7.38 -37.42
N ASN A 171 -18.04 6.62 -38.03
CA ASN A 171 -17.51 6.94 -39.35
C ASN A 171 -18.49 6.61 -40.47
N ALA A 172 -19.23 5.49 -40.38
CA ALA A 172 -20.18 5.05 -41.36
C ALA A 172 -21.45 5.93 -41.39
N ALA A 173 -21.89 6.40 -40.25
CA ALA A 173 -23.11 7.22 -40.11
C ALA A 173 -22.90 8.31 -39.05
N PRO A 174 -22.18 9.42 -39.38
CA PRO A 174 -21.93 10.48 -38.43
C PRO A 174 -23.24 11.20 -38.05
N PRO A 175 -23.56 11.32 -36.74
CA PRO A 175 -24.77 12.01 -36.32
C PRO A 175 -24.67 13.51 -36.56
N LYS A 176 -25.78 14.13 -36.91
CA LYS A 176 -25.85 15.61 -36.98
C LYS A 176 -25.70 16.18 -35.56
N VAL A 177 -24.64 16.96 -35.35
CA VAL A 177 -24.48 17.71 -34.10
C VAL A 177 -25.36 18.96 -34.17
N ASN A 178 -26.48 18.95 -33.49
CA ASN A 178 -27.41 20.06 -33.39
C ASN A 178 -27.85 20.24 -31.92
N LYS A 179 -28.61 21.30 -31.67
CA LYS A 179 -29.10 21.61 -30.31
C LYS A 179 -29.85 20.44 -29.65
N LYS A 180 -30.63 19.66 -30.45
CA LYS A 180 -31.38 18.51 -29.92
C LYS A 180 -30.47 17.36 -29.51
N THR A 181 -29.44 17.03 -30.30
CA THR A 181 -28.50 15.97 -29.97
C THR A 181 -27.61 16.34 -28.77
N CYS A 182 -27.20 17.61 -28.68
CA CYS A 182 -26.48 18.10 -27.49
C CYS A 182 -27.38 18.05 -26.24
N LEU A 183 -28.64 18.46 -26.35
CA LEU A 183 -29.61 18.41 -25.24
C LEU A 183 -29.88 16.94 -24.81
N GLY A 184 -29.95 16.01 -25.76
CA GLY A 184 -30.05 14.56 -25.50
C GLY A 184 -28.83 14.05 -24.72
N GLY A 185 -27.62 14.44 -25.12
CA GLY A 185 -26.38 14.11 -24.41
C GLY A 185 -26.36 14.65 -22.97
N VAL A 186 -26.76 15.91 -22.77
CA VAL A 186 -26.91 16.51 -21.45
C VAL A 186 -27.94 15.75 -20.61
N GLY A 187 -29.08 15.36 -21.20
CA GLY A 187 -30.11 14.57 -20.53
C GLY A 187 -29.59 13.23 -20.04
N ILE A 188 -28.82 12.50 -20.87
CA ILE A 188 -28.20 11.23 -20.51
C ILE A 188 -27.20 11.42 -19.36
N MET A 189 -26.35 12.45 -19.46
CA MET A 189 -25.40 12.79 -18.39
C MET A 189 -26.11 13.16 -17.08
N ALA A 190 -27.17 13.94 -17.17
CA ALA A 190 -27.96 14.31 -15.99
C ALA A 190 -28.59 13.10 -15.29
N VAL A 191 -29.13 12.15 -16.06
CA VAL A 191 -29.63 10.88 -15.50
C VAL A 191 -28.50 10.11 -14.82
N GLY A 192 -27.34 9.99 -15.46
CA GLY A 192 -26.16 9.35 -14.86
C GLY A 192 -25.72 10.04 -13.57
N ALA A 193 -25.64 11.36 -13.57
CA ALA A 193 -25.26 12.16 -12.39
C ALA A 193 -26.28 12.00 -11.24
N VAL A 194 -27.58 12.00 -11.56
CA VAL A 194 -28.64 11.76 -10.54
C VAL A 194 -28.50 10.38 -9.92
N ILE A 195 -28.21 9.34 -10.71
CA ILE A 195 -27.96 7.99 -10.19
C ILE A 195 -26.75 8.01 -9.25
N ILE A 196 -25.62 8.59 -9.66
CA ILE A 196 -24.40 8.69 -8.84
C ILE A 196 -24.70 9.38 -7.51
N LEU A 197 -25.34 10.55 -7.54
CA LEU A 197 -25.68 11.31 -6.33
C LEU A 197 -26.68 10.56 -5.46
N ALA A 198 -27.69 9.93 -6.05
CA ALA A 198 -28.66 9.15 -5.29
C ALA A 198 -28.00 7.98 -4.56
N VAL A 199 -27.12 7.24 -5.23
CA VAL A 199 -26.37 6.13 -4.60
C VAL A 199 -25.46 6.67 -3.51
N HIS A 200 -24.72 7.76 -3.76
CA HIS A 200 -23.83 8.38 -2.78
C HIS A 200 -24.56 8.75 -1.47
N PHE A 201 -25.71 9.42 -1.57
CA PHE A 201 -26.41 9.90 -0.38
C PHE A 201 -27.36 8.89 0.26
N LEU A 202 -27.91 7.94 -0.52
CA LEU A 202 -28.92 7.01 -0.02
C LEU A 202 -28.36 5.64 0.39
N CYS A 203 -27.25 5.21 -0.25
CA CYS A 203 -26.67 3.89 0.02
C CYS A 203 -25.47 3.95 0.96
N PHE A 204 -24.85 5.12 1.13
CA PHE A 204 -23.67 5.32 1.96
C PHE A 204 -23.88 6.51 2.92
N PRO A 205 -24.78 6.38 3.93
CA PRO A 205 -24.92 7.39 4.97
C PRO A 205 -23.60 7.50 5.73
N LYS A 206 -23.36 8.63 6.40
CA LYS A 206 -22.27 8.74 7.36
C LYS A 206 -22.47 7.68 8.43
N VAL A 207 -21.45 6.83 8.61
CA VAL A 207 -21.43 5.83 9.68
C VAL A 207 -20.94 6.54 10.93
N ASP A 208 -21.71 6.44 12.01
CA ASP A 208 -21.25 6.85 13.32
C ASP A 208 -20.41 5.69 13.89
N THR A 209 -19.12 5.93 14.04
CA THR A 209 -18.17 4.93 14.58
C THR A 209 -18.47 4.57 16.04
N VAL A 210 -19.30 5.33 16.73
CA VAL A 210 -19.71 5.07 18.13
C VAL A 210 -20.82 4.00 18.21
N ILE A 211 -21.64 3.85 17.17
CA ILE A 211 -22.74 2.88 17.11
C ILE A 211 -22.48 1.89 15.98
N TRP A 212 -21.56 0.97 16.23
CA TRP A 212 -21.19 -0.03 15.26
C TRP A 212 -22.00 -1.32 15.46
N GLU A 213 -22.92 -1.62 14.54
CA GLU A 213 -23.69 -2.87 14.57
C GLU A 213 -23.06 -4.02 13.78
N ASN A 214 -21.92 -3.78 13.13
CA ASN A 214 -21.20 -4.74 12.29
C ASN A 214 -22.08 -5.39 11.20
N THR A 215 -22.90 -4.62 10.57
CA THR A 215 -23.62 -5.12 9.39
C THR A 215 -22.76 -5.03 8.13
N PRO A 216 -22.99 -5.87 7.11
CA PRO A 216 -22.31 -5.72 5.82
C PRO A 216 -22.55 -4.35 5.18
N GLU A 217 -23.69 -3.73 5.46
CA GLU A 217 -24.06 -2.39 4.98
C GLU A 217 -23.21 -1.29 5.68
N ASP A 218 -22.97 -1.39 6.98
CA ASP A 218 -22.12 -0.46 7.73
C ASP A 218 -20.65 -0.58 7.30
N ALA A 219 -20.17 -1.81 7.18
CA ALA A 219 -18.83 -2.09 6.66
C ALA A 219 -18.63 -1.54 5.24
N ALA A 220 -19.66 -1.67 4.37
CA ALA A 220 -19.62 -1.09 3.03
C ALA A 220 -19.64 0.44 3.07
N ALA A 221 -20.36 1.05 4.00
CA ALA A 221 -20.42 2.50 4.15
C ALA A 221 -19.06 3.05 4.66
N ALA A 222 -18.44 2.39 5.64
CA ALA A 222 -17.11 2.72 6.12
C ALA A 222 -16.07 2.60 5.01
N ALA A 223 -15.98 1.47 4.31
CA ALA A 223 -15.06 1.27 3.19
C ALA A 223 -15.25 2.31 2.07
N TYR A 224 -16.47 2.77 1.83
CA TYR A 224 -16.76 3.83 0.87
C TYR A 224 -16.32 5.21 1.37
N GLN A 225 -16.43 5.49 2.66
CA GLN A 225 -16.13 6.81 3.23
C GLN A 225 -14.66 6.98 3.52
N ASP A 226 -14.05 6.03 4.20
CA ASP A 226 -12.71 6.17 4.78
C ASP A 226 -11.60 5.78 3.81
N TYR A 227 -11.88 4.93 2.81
CA TYR A 227 -10.88 4.47 1.83
C TYR A 227 -9.64 3.81 2.45
N ASN A 228 -9.71 3.39 3.70
CA ASN A 228 -8.59 2.75 4.40
C ASN A 228 -8.21 1.42 3.76
N ASP A 229 -9.20 0.68 3.27
CA ASP A 229 -8.99 -0.51 2.45
C ASP A 229 -9.40 -0.26 1.00
N THR A 230 -8.41 -0.14 0.12
CA THR A 230 -8.61 0.09 -1.32
C THR A 230 -9.39 -1.02 -2.01
N THR A 231 -9.29 -2.25 -1.47
CA THR A 231 -9.98 -3.42 -2.03
C THR A 231 -11.48 -3.31 -1.78
N ASN A 232 -11.88 -3.12 -0.54
CA ASN A 232 -13.28 -2.94 -0.20
C ASN A 232 -13.85 -1.63 -0.78
N ALA A 233 -13.07 -0.54 -0.78
CA ALA A 233 -13.48 0.73 -1.39
C ALA A 233 -13.83 0.58 -2.88
N LEU A 234 -13.02 -0.15 -3.66
CA LEU A 234 -13.34 -0.43 -5.08
C LEU A 234 -14.51 -1.38 -5.22
N MET A 235 -14.60 -2.43 -4.40
CA MET A 235 -15.66 -3.42 -4.48
C MET A 235 -17.04 -2.81 -4.22
N VAL A 236 -17.16 -1.85 -3.29
CA VAL A 236 -18.43 -1.20 -2.93
C VAL A 236 -18.79 -0.02 -3.85
N SER A 237 -17.80 0.63 -4.46
CA SER A 237 -18.02 1.82 -5.30
C SER A 237 -17.94 1.54 -6.82
N GLY A 238 -17.26 0.47 -7.24
CA GLY A 238 -16.95 0.17 -8.64
C GLY A 238 -15.81 1.02 -9.19
N LEU A 239 -15.21 0.54 -10.29
CA LEU A 239 -13.98 1.09 -10.89
C LEU A 239 -14.01 2.62 -11.09
N TYR A 240 -15.10 3.15 -11.64
CA TYR A 240 -15.19 4.58 -12.02
C TYR A 240 -15.34 5.49 -10.81
N GLN A 241 -16.25 5.16 -9.91
CA GLN A 241 -16.49 5.93 -8.70
C GLN A 241 -15.27 5.88 -7.78
N TYR A 242 -14.66 4.69 -7.63
CA TYR A 242 -13.40 4.51 -6.91
C TYR A 242 -12.32 5.45 -7.46
N THR A 243 -12.04 5.36 -8.77
CA THR A 243 -11.01 6.19 -9.41
C THR A 243 -11.23 7.68 -9.20
N VAL A 244 -12.47 8.17 -9.37
CA VAL A 244 -12.76 9.59 -9.21
C VAL A 244 -12.61 10.04 -7.75
N ARG A 245 -13.04 9.23 -6.79
CA ARG A 245 -12.86 9.55 -5.37
C ARG A 245 -11.41 9.50 -4.93
N ASP A 246 -10.67 8.47 -5.33
CA ASP A 246 -9.25 8.32 -5.02
C ASP A 246 -8.43 9.53 -5.53
N ILE A 247 -8.66 9.95 -6.79
CA ILE A 247 -8.05 11.17 -7.32
C ILE A 247 -8.53 12.43 -6.57
N TRP A 248 -9.82 12.50 -6.24
CA TRP A 248 -10.36 13.65 -5.50
C TRP A 248 -9.72 13.79 -4.12
N MET A 249 -9.61 12.68 -3.37
CA MET A 249 -8.99 12.66 -2.05
C MET A 249 -7.51 13.05 -2.11
N LEU A 250 -6.78 12.57 -3.14
CA LEU A 250 -5.38 12.96 -3.35
C LEU A 250 -5.19 14.45 -3.70
N LEU A 251 -6.14 15.04 -4.45
CA LEU A 251 -6.07 16.44 -4.87
C LEU A 251 -6.76 17.41 -3.90
N ALA A 252 -7.57 16.88 -2.98
CA ALA A 252 -8.15 17.71 -1.93
C ALA A 252 -7.02 18.32 -1.11
N PRO A 253 -7.13 19.61 -0.70
CA PRO A 253 -6.15 20.19 0.19
C PRO A 253 -6.04 19.31 1.42
N ALA A 254 -4.83 18.96 1.84
CA ALA A 254 -4.62 18.36 3.15
C ALA A 254 -5.33 19.25 4.17
N GLY A 255 -6.29 18.69 4.90
CA GLY A 255 -7.09 19.45 5.82
C GLY A 255 -6.18 20.07 6.89
N THR A 256 -6.36 21.34 7.19
CA THR A 256 -5.89 21.84 8.47
C THR A 256 -6.82 21.25 9.52
N MET A 257 -6.28 20.55 10.50
CA MET A 257 -7.03 20.03 11.63
C MET A 257 -7.81 21.18 12.28
N ASN A 258 -9.11 21.02 12.38
CA ASN A 258 -9.94 22.00 13.09
C ASN A 258 -9.85 21.78 14.63
N GLN A 259 -10.44 22.69 15.40
CA GLN A 259 -10.35 22.65 16.86
C GLN A 259 -11.02 21.39 17.45
N GLU A 260 -12.15 20.95 16.92
CA GLU A 260 -12.89 19.77 17.38
C GLU A 260 -12.08 18.48 17.12
N GLU A 261 -11.52 18.34 15.90
CA GLU A 261 -10.64 17.24 15.53
C GLU A 261 -9.38 17.18 16.42
N ARG A 262 -8.81 18.34 16.76
CA ARG A 262 -7.66 18.42 17.67
C ARG A 262 -8.02 17.97 19.09
N GLU A 263 -9.17 18.42 19.60
CA GLU A 263 -9.68 18.01 20.92
C GLU A 263 -9.96 16.51 21.00
N GLU A 264 -10.39 15.88 19.89
CA GLU A 264 -10.56 14.42 19.83
C GLU A 264 -9.22 13.68 19.93
N VAL A 265 -8.18 14.15 19.23
CA VAL A 265 -6.83 13.58 19.32
C VAL A 265 -6.25 13.82 20.72
N ASP A 266 -6.36 15.05 21.28
CA ASP A 266 -5.90 15.39 22.63
C ASP A 266 -6.57 14.48 23.69
N ALA A 267 -7.86 14.21 23.54
CA ALA A 267 -8.61 13.32 24.44
C ALA A 267 -8.13 11.87 24.36
N TYR A 268 -7.84 11.38 23.16
CA TYR A 268 -7.28 10.04 22.95
C TYR A 268 -5.88 9.93 23.61
N VAL A 269 -5.00 10.89 23.34
CA VAL A 269 -3.64 10.93 23.91
C VAL A 269 -3.68 10.97 25.45
N ALA A 270 -4.54 11.81 26.03
CA ALA A 270 -4.72 11.87 27.47
C ALA A 270 -5.28 10.56 28.07
N GLY A 271 -6.19 9.91 27.36
CA GLY A 271 -6.75 8.60 27.75
C GLY A 271 -5.71 7.49 27.70
N TYR A 272 -4.89 7.48 26.65
CA TYR A 272 -3.77 6.53 26.49
C TYR A 272 -2.76 6.68 27.64
N GLU A 273 -2.32 7.92 27.92
CA GLU A 273 -1.38 8.21 28.98
C GLU A 273 -1.93 7.82 30.37
N ALA A 274 -3.20 8.07 30.63
CA ALA A 274 -3.85 7.70 31.89
C ALA A 274 -3.97 6.16 32.08
N ALA A 275 -3.98 5.41 30.99
CA ALA A 275 -4.04 3.94 31.02
C ALA A 275 -2.65 3.28 31.07
N LYS A 276 -1.58 4.05 30.81
CA LYS A 276 -0.19 3.56 30.84
C LYS A 276 0.21 3.21 32.28
N THR A 277 0.83 2.07 32.45
CA THR A 277 1.32 1.58 33.74
C THR A 277 2.72 1.04 33.60
N ASP A 278 3.59 1.36 34.55
CA ASP A 278 4.90 0.73 34.64
C ASP A 278 4.76 -0.76 34.93
N ASN A 279 5.70 -1.54 34.43
CA ASN A 279 5.79 -2.98 34.67
C ASN A 279 7.25 -3.36 35.01
N GLU A 280 7.51 -4.65 35.24
CA GLU A 280 8.85 -5.12 35.62
C GLU A 280 9.94 -4.89 34.56
N TYR A 281 9.56 -4.57 33.33
CA TYR A 281 10.46 -4.30 32.22
C TYR A 281 10.73 -2.81 32.02
N THR A 282 9.99 -1.92 32.68
CA THR A 282 10.10 -0.46 32.51
C THR A 282 11.51 0.04 32.83
N GLY A 283 12.20 0.57 31.81
CA GLY A 283 13.55 1.12 31.94
C GLY A 283 14.65 0.07 32.16
N LEU A 284 14.36 -1.22 32.03
CA LEU A 284 15.32 -2.31 32.28
C LEU A 284 16.56 -2.20 31.39
N LEU A 285 16.41 -1.69 30.17
CA LEU A 285 17.47 -1.55 29.18
C LEU A 285 17.95 -0.10 28.98
N ALA A 286 17.59 0.80 29.91
CA ALA A 286 18.00 2.21 29.83
C ALA A 286 19.54 2.37 29.76
N GLY A 287 20.02 3.16 28.81
CA GLY A 287 21.44 3.41 28.57
C GLY A 287 22.19 2.35 27.76
N LYS A 288 21.55 1.22 27.40
CA LYS A 288 22.11 0.24 26.48
C LYS A 288 22.03 0.74 25.03
N ASN A 289 22.96 0.32 24.19
CA ASN A 289 22.86 0.53 22.76
C ASN A 289 21.69 -0.27 22.16
N LEU A 290 21.13 0.22 21.06
CA LEU A 290 20.07 -0.49 20.33
C LEU A 290 20.45 -0.70 18.86
N ILE A 291 20.35 -1.93 18.38
CA ILE A 291 20.28 -2.25 16.96
C ILE A 291 18.92 -2.88 16.68
N MET A 292 18.11 -2.22 15.87
CA MET A 292 16.79 -2.70 15.44
C MET A 292 16.84 -3.10 13.98
N VAL A 293 16.50 -4.35 13.67
CA VAL A 293 16.61 -4.93 12.33
C VAL A 293 15.24 -5.31 11.81
N GLN A 294 14.80 -4.63 10.77
CA GLN A 294 13.63 -4.99 9.98
C GLN A 294 14.03 -5.99 8.91
N LEU A 295 13.48 -7.20 8.99
CA LEU A 295 13.84 -8.34 8.16
C LEU A 295 12.92 -8.40 6.93
N GLU A 296 13.46 -8.15 5.75
CA GLU A 296 12.74 -8.16 4.47
C GLU A 296 12.23 -9.56 4.13
N ALA A 297 10.91 -9.71 4.11
CA ALA A 297 10.19 -10.92 3.69
C ALA A 297 10.59 -12.22 4.42
N ILE A 298 11.14 -12.12 5.63
CA ILE A 298 11.47 -13.29 6.46
C ILE A 298 10.21 -13.74 7.18
N ASP A 299 9.73 -14.90 6.79
CA ASP A 299 8.49 -15.48 7.34
C ASP A 299 8.79 -16.51 8.45
N THR A 300 7.83 -16.78 9.32
CA THR A 300 7.96 -17.67 10.48
C THR A 300 8.46 -19.07 10.11
N TRP A 301 8.08 -19.61 8.95
CA TRP A 301 8.53 -20.91 8.48
C TRP A 301 9.99 -20.93 8.03
N MET A 302 10.57 -19.76 7.72
CA MET A 302 11.97 -19.61 7.34
C MET A 302 12.89 -19.59 8.56
N LEU A 303 12.42 -19.03 9.68
CA LEU A 303 13.22 -18.88 10.90
C LEU A 303 13.37 -20.23 11.61
N SER A 304 14.34 -21.00 11.17
CA SER A 304 14.64 -22.36 11.63
C SER A 304 16.16 -22.60 11.68
N GLU A 305 16.58 -23.57 12.50
CA GLU A 305 17.99 -24.00 12.58
C GLU A 305 18.55 -24.41 11.20
N ALA A 306 17.69 -24.92 10.31
CA ALA A 306 18.10 -25.38 8.99
C ALA A 306 18.35 -24.25 7.98
N TYR A 307 17.67 -23.14 8.09
CA TYR A 307 17.74 -22.05 7.11
C TYR A 307 18.43 -20.79 7.64
N MET A 308 18.23 -20.50 8.93
CA MET A 308 18.74 -19.28 9.59
C MET A 308 19.33 -19.60 10.96
N PRO A 309 20.40 -20.39 11.05
CA PRO A 309 20.95 -20.89 12.32
C PRO A 309 21.37 -19.76 13.29
N ASN A 310 21.94 -18.66 12.79
CA ASN A 310 22.38 -17.55 13.64
C ASN A 310 21.17 -16.84 14.29
N LEU A 311 20.20 -16.45 13.48
CA LEU A 311 18.99 -15.78 13.96
C LEU A 311 18.13 -16.72 14.81
N TRP A 312 18.06 -18.01 14.45
CA TRP A 312 17.38 -19.03 15.24
C TRP A 312 17.98 -19.14 16.65
N ASN A 313 19.31 -19.21 16.77
CA ASN A 313 19.98 -19.30 18.07
C ASN A 313 19.74 -18.04 18.92
N LEU A 314 19.82 -16.86 18.33
CA LEU A 314 19.47 -15.61 19.02
C LEU A 314 18.04 -15.62 19.53
N LYS A 315 17.09 -16.08 18.72
CA LYS A 315 15.68 -16.17 19.11
C LYS A 315 15.48 -17.11 20.31
N GLN A 316 16.22 -18.24 20.39
CA GLN A 316 16.10 -19.16 21.53
C GLN A 316 16.56 -18.50 22.85
N GLU A 317 17.41 -17.50 22.79
CA GLU A 317 17.95 -16.76 23.92
C GLU A 317 17.24 -15.41 24.13
N SER A 318 16.17 -15.14 23.41
CA SER A 318 15.45 -13.85 23.38
C SER A 318 14.13 -13.89 24.15
N LEU A 319 13.62 -12.71 24.46
CA LEU A 319 12.21 -12.52 24.77
C LEU A 319 11.43 -12.47 23.46
N SER A 320 10.67 -13.52 23.17
CA SER A 320 9.98 -13.71 21.87
C SER A 320 8.48 -13.52 22.00
N PHE A 321 7.88 -12.81 21.02
CA PHE A 321 6.44 -12.56 20.93
C PHE A 321 5.82 -13.58 19.97
N SER A 322 5.19 -14.62 20.51
CA SER A 322 4.73 -15.79 19.73
C SER A 322 3.53 -15.50 18.84
N ASN A 323 2.79 -14.44 19.11
CA ASN A 323 1.58 -14.04 18.39
C ASN A 323 1.74 -12.63 17.80
N HIS A 324 2.86 -12.36 17.12
CA HIS A 324 3.10 -11.07 16.47
C HIS A 324 2.60 -11.07 15.03
N TYR A 325 1.97 -9.96 14.64
CA TYR A 325 1.43 -9.75 13.30
C TYR A 325 1.99 -8.48 12.67
N THR A 326 2.20 -8.53 11.36
CA THR A 326 2.63 -7.39 10.55
C THR A 326 1.54 -7.00 9.55
N PRO A 327 0.47 -6.30 9.98
CA PRO A 327 -0.64 -5.95 9.11
C PRO A 327 -0.21 -4.98 8.02
N ALA A 328 -0.64 -5.25 6.79
CA ALA A 328 -0.40 -4.36 5.66
C ALA A 328 -1.58 -3.40 5.48
N TYR A 329 -1.36 -2.11 5.72
CA TYR A 329 -2.37 -1.05 5.51
C TYR A 329 -2.21 -0.34 4.16
N ILE A 330 -0.99 -0.33 3.61
CA ILE A 330 -0.69 0.22 2.28
C ILE A 330 0.05 -0.80 1.41
N THR A 331 0.15 -0.53 0.10
CA THR A 331 0.79 -1.44 -0.87
C THR A 331 2.32 -1.43 -0.83
N ALA A 332 2.94 -0.50 -0.13
CA ALA A 332 4.38 -0.44 0.08
C ALA A 332 4.75 -1.27 1.32
N GLY A 333 4.82 -2.61 1.19
CA GLY A 333 4.96 -3.55 2.30
C GLY A 333 6.06 -3.20 3.29
N THR A 334 7.31 -3.10 2.83
CA THR A 334 8.46 -2.75 3.66
C THR A 334 8.28 -1.39 4.35
N PHE A 335 7.87 -0.36 3.59
CA PHE A 335 7.66 0.98 4.14
C PHE A 335 6.45 1.07 5.10
N ASN A 336 5.42 0.27 4.87
CA ASN A 336 4.27 0.15 5.78
C ASN A 336 4.73 -0.19 7.21
N THR A 337 5.55 -1.21 7.34
CA THR A 337 6.08 -1.70 8.62
C THR A 337 7.14 -0.76 9.19
N GLU A 338 8.03 -0.26 8.34
CA GLU A 338 9.06 0.73 8.69
C GLU A 338 8.45 1.97 9.35
N PHE A 339 7.38 2.53 8.77
CA PHE A 339 6.72 3.71 9.31
C PHE A 339 6.03 3.41 10.65
N MET A 340 5.28 2.30 10.73
CA MET A 340 4.56 1.92 11.96
C MET A 340 5.50 1.66 13.13
N SER A 341 6.57 0.90 12.92
CA SER A 341 7.54 0.56 13.97
C SER A 341 8.34 1.76 14.46
N ASN A 342 8.52 2.78 13.60
CA ASN A 342 9.24 4.00 13.94
C ASN A 342 8.38 5.10 14.53
N THR A 343 7.07 5.10 14.32
CA THR A 343 6.20 6.22 14.73
C THR A 343 5.04 5.80 15.65
N GLY A 344 4.68 4.52 15.69
CA GLY A 344 3.46 4.06 16.35
C GLY A 344 2.17 4.54 15.68
N LEU A 345 2.25 5.14 14.48
CA LEU A 345 1.14 5.61 13.67
C LEU A 345 0.81 4.60 12.57
N LEU A 346 -0.45 4.54 12.15
CA LEU A 346 -0.81 3.88 10.91
C LEU A 346 -0.23 4.66 9.71
N PRO A 347 0.20 3.99 8.63
CA PRO A 347 0.64 4.71 7.45
C PRO A 347 -0.53 5.44 6.79
N ALA A 348 -0.23 6.50 6.03
CA ALA A 348 -1.21 7.34 5.37
C ALA A 348 -2.12 6.52 4.44
N THR A 349 -3.40 6.51 4.74
CA THR A 349 -4.47 5.84 3.98
C THR A 349 -5.49 6.86 3.50
N GLY A 350 -6.59 6.43 2.89
CA GLY A 350 -7.72 7.30 2.60
C GLY A 350 -7.43 8.50 1.70
N GLY A 351 -6.46 8.39 0.78
CA GLY A 351 -6.10 9.47 -0.13
C GLY A 351 -5.17 10.53 0.47
N ILE A 352 -4.64 10.33 1.67
CA ILE A 352 -3.61 11.20 2.26
C ILE A 352 -2.34 11.08 1.40
N PRO A 353 -1.76 12.20 0.93
CA PRO A 353 -0.57 12.16 0.09
C PRO A 353 0.66 11.74 0.90
N THR A 354 1.56 10.96 0.30
CA THR A 354 2.80 10.51 0.96
C THR A 354 3.76 11.64 1.33
N SER A 355 3.51 12.86 0.84
CA SER A 355 4.27 14.05 1.27
C SER A 355 4.14 14.35 2.77
N VAL A 356 3.17 13.78 3.48
CA VAL A 356 3.08 13.87 4.94
C VAL A 356 4.33 13.31 5.61
N TYR A 357 4.92 12.24 5.07
CA TYR A 357 6.14 11.63 5.63
C TYR A 357 7.38 12.52 5.59
N THR A 358 7.43 13.48 4.65
CA THR A 358 8.56 14.41 4.49
C THR A 358 8.30 15.81 5.03
N ARG A 359 7.05 16.14 5.41
CA ARG A 359 6.68 17.49 5.81
C ARG A 359 6.20 17.60 7.25
N ASP A 360 5.50 16.56 7.72
CA ASP A 360 4.85 16.61 9.02
C ASP A 360 5.88 16.35 10.13
N HIS A 361 5.54 16.75 11.33
CA HIS A 361 6.41 16.65 12.50
C HIS A 361 6.19 15.32 13.23
N TYR A 362 7.28 14.64 13.57
CA TYR A 362 7.27 13.34 14.25
C TYR A 362 8.10 13.36 15.55
N PRO A 363 7.78 14.22 16.54
CA PRO A 363 8.60 14.37 17.75
C PRO A 363 8.70 13.09 18.58
N TYR A 364 7.75 12.18 18.44
CA TYR A 364 7.71 10.89 19.15
C TYR A 364 8.08 9.71 18.27
N SER A 365 8.75 9.93 17.15
CA SER A 365 9.36 8.84 16.39
C SER A 365 10.45 8.15 17.22
N MET A 366 10.72 6.88 16.94
CA MET A 366 11.76 6.11 17.63
C MET A 366 13.10 6.87 17.66
N ALA A 367 13.53 7.41 16.52
CA ALA A 367 14.80 8.14 16.43
C ALA A 367 14.81 9.42 17.29
N ASN A 368 13.72 10.20 17.30
CA ASN A 368 13.63 11.40 18.13
C ASN A 368 13.57 11.05 19.62
N LEU A 369 12.83 10.02 20.02
CA LEU A 369 12.78 9.56 21.41
C LEU A 369 14.18 9.14 21.91
N PHE A 370 14.94 8.42 21.11
CA PHE A 370 16.32 8.05 21.44
C PHE A 370 17.26 9.25 21.42
N ALA A 371 17.12 10.17 20.46
CA ALA A 371 17.93 11.39 20.41
C ALA A 371 17.69 12.28 21.65
N ASP A 372 16.44 12.41 22.10
CA ASP A 372 16.09 13.14 23.33
C ASP A 372 16.68 12.47 24.58
N ALA A 373 16.87 11.15 24.55
CA ALA A 373 17.58 10.39 25.59
C ALA A 373 19.11 10.43 25.45
N GLY A 374 19.66 11.15 24.44
CA GLY A 374 21.09 11.38 24.25
C GLY A 374 21.78 10.37 23.35
N TYR A 375 21.03 9.56 22.60
CA TYR A 375 21.59 8.59 21.66
C TYR A 375 21.92 9.23 20.30
N THR A 376 22.91 8.67 19.61
CA THR A 376 23.12 8.93 18.19
C THR A 376 22.27 7.95 17.38
N ALA A 377 21.28 8.45 16.63
CA ALA A 377 20.35 7.63 15.84
C ALA A 377 20.71 7.63 14.36
N ARG A 378 20.94 6.45 13.74
CA ARG A 378 21.25 6.30 12.32
C ARG A 378 20.48 5.13 11.69
N SER A 379 20.27 5.22 10.39
CA SER A 379 19.56 4.18 9.63
C SER A 379 20.36 3.69 8.42
N PHE A 380 20.21 2.40 8.12
CA PHE A 380 20.99 1.70 7.09
C PHE A 380 20.11 0.82 6.23
N HIS A 381 20.34 0.83 4.92
CA HIS A 381 19.67 -0.07 3.99
C HIS A 381 20.49 -0.25 2.72
N ASN A 382 20.31 -1.39 2.06
CA ASN A 382 20.98 -1.72 0.80
C ASN A 382 20.62 -0.75 -0.35
N SER A 383 19.40 -0.20 -0.35
CA SER A 383 18.89 0.64 -1.44
C SER A 383 19.30 2.11 -1.29
N GLU A 384 19.32 2.81 -2.44
CA GLU A 384 19.54 4.26 -2.48
C GLU A 384 18.42 5.03 -1.74
N GLY A 385 18.75 6.19 -1.17
CA GLY A 385 17.80 7.03 -0.42
C GLY A 385 16.60 7.55 -1.22
N THR A 386 16.64 7.45 -2.55
CA THR A 386 15.51 7.77 -3.43
C THR A 386 14.40 6.71 -3.41
N VAL A 387 14.70 5.50 -2.91
CA VAL A 387 13.71 4.44 -2.73
C VAL A 387 12.83 4.78 -1.56
N TYR A 388 11.52 4.89 -1.78
CA TYR A 388 10.54 5.41 -0.82
C TYR A 388 10.87 6.81 -0.28
N ASP A 389 11.78 7.55 -0.91
CA ASP A 389 12.28 8.84 -0.43
C ASP A 389 12.90 8.79 0.98
N ARG A 390 13.49 7.64 1.34
CA ARG A 390 14.09 7.40 2.66
C ARG A 390 15.18 8.41 3.02
N GLY A 391 15.95 8.86 2.03
CA GLY A 391 16.96 9.91 2.23
C GLY A 391 16.38 11.24 2.75
N THR A 392 15.07 11.48 2.60
CA THR A 392 14.35 12.63 3.16
C THR A 392 13.54 12.23 4.39
N ILE A 393 12.87 11.08 4.34
CA ILE A 393 11.96 10.64 5.40
C ILE A 393 12.72 10.30 6.69
N HIS A 394 13.83 9.56 6.62
CA HIS A 394 14.56 9.18 7.82
C HIS A 394 15.12 10.38 8.60
N PRO A 395 15.77 11.38 7.95
CA PRO A 395 16.11 12.62 8.64
C PRO A 395 14.89 13.35 9.24
N ASN A 396 13.73 13.32 8.55
CA ASN A 396 12.49 13.89 9.09
C ASN A 396 11.95 13.13 10.31
N LEU A 397 12.25 11.84 10.42
CA LEU A 397 11.96 11.01 11.60
C LEU A 397 13.01 11.15 12.72
N GLY A 398 14.05 11.98 12.55
CA GLY A 398 15.05 12.26 13.57
C GLY A 398 16.35 11.47 13.46
N TYR A 399 16.53 10.64 12.45
CA TYR A 399 17.84 10.01 12.19
C TYR A 399 18.87 11.05 11.72
N GLU A 400 20.09 11.02 12.27
CA GLU A 400 21.18 11.88 11.80
C GLU A 400 21.54 11.63 10.33
N SER A 401 21.42 10.38 9.89
CA SER A 401 21.69 9.98 8.52
C SER A 401 20.89 8.74 8.10
N TYR A 402 20.61 8.67 6.80
CA TYR A 402 20.28 7.44 6.09
C TYR A 402 21.52 7.03 5.28
N THR A 403 22.03 5.83 5.54
CA THR A 403 23.22 5.30 4.87
C THR A 403 22.81 4.22 3.88
N SER A 404 23.04 4.48 2.60
CA SER A 404 22.69 3.58 1.49
C SER A 404 23.76 2.52 1.22
N GLY A 405 23.41 1.52 0.38
CA GLY A 405 24.40 0.56 -0.11
C GLY A 405 25.56 1.21 -0.88
N GLY A 406 25.29 2.33 -1.59
CA GLY A 406 26.32 3.12 -2.23
C GLY A 406 27.28 3.78 -1.25
N ASP A 407 26.77 4.33 -0.14
CA ASP A 407 27.57 4.94 0.92
C ASP A 407 28.42 3.91 1.67
N MET A 408 27.94 2.66 1.80
CA MET A 408 28.66 1.53 2.38
C MET A 408 29.61 0.83 1.39
N GLU A 409 29.73 1.32 0.15
CA GLU A 409 30.54 0.71 -0.89
C GLU A 409 30.23 -0.80 -1.11
N MET A 410 28.93 -1.17 -1.04
CA MET A 410 28.51 -2.56 -1.21
C MET A 410 28.83 -3.07 -2.62
N GLU A 411 29.46 -4.25 -2.74
CA GLU A 411 29.73 -4.89 -4.02
C GLU A 411 28.44 -5.28 -4.76
N ASN A 412 27.41 -5.66 -4.01
CA ASN A 412 26.11 -6.00 -4.55
C ASN A 412 25.01 -5.61 -3.54
N TYR A 413 24.18 -4.65 -3.91
CA TYR A 413 23.11 -4.15 -3.07
C TYR A 413 22.00 -5.18 -2.77
N GLN A 414 21.92 -6.29 -3.50
CA GLN A 414 20.95 -7.36 -3.24
C GLN A 414 21.37 -8.29 -2.10
N MET A 415 22.61 -8.20 -1.63
CA MET A 415 23.19 -9.16 -0.68
C MET A 415 23.43 -8.50 0.68
N ASP A 416 22.71 -8.93 1.69
CA ASP A 416 22.76 -8.36 3.05
C ASP A 416 24.11 -8.52 3.73
N ARG A 417 24.92 -9.55 3.36
CA ARG A 417 26.28 -9.69 3.91
C ARG A 417 27.11 -8.42 3.79
N TYR A 418 26.88 -7.59 2.78
CA TYR A 418 27.63 -6.34 2.58
C TYR A 418 27.15 -5.19 3.46
N LEU A 419 26.00 -5.30 4.17
CA LEU A 419 25.61 -4.33 5.19
C LEU A 419 26.68 -4.16 6.27
N ILE A 420 27.44 -5.21 6.52
CA ILE A 420 28.52 -5.21 7.52
C ILE A 420 29.63 -4.19 7.22
N ASN A 421 29.75 -3.72 5.97
CA ASN A 421 30.69 -2.65 5.60
C ASN A 421 30.39 -1.34 6.35
N GLY A 422 29.14 -1.13 6.78
CA GLY A 422 28.70 0.02 7.58
C GLY A 422 28.94 -0.12 9.08
N PHE A 423 29.53 -1.23 9.57
CA PHE A 423 29.62 -1.54 11.01
C PHE A 423 30.17 -0.40 11.86
N ASP A 424 31.25 0.24 11.44
CA ASP A 424 31.86 1.34 12.21
C ASP A 424 30.93 2.55 12.34
N GLN A 425 30.11 2.81 11.30
CA GLN A 425 29.09 3.86 11.32
C GLN A 425 27.85 3.44 12.13
N MET A 426 27.48 2.15 12.09
CA MET A 426 26.37 1.59 12.86
C MET A 426 26.59 1.69 14.35
N THR A 427 27.86 1.58 14.79
CA THR A 427 28.23 1.57 16.20
C THR A 427 28.86 2.89 16.69
N GLU A 428 28.78 3.94 15.85
CA GLU A 428 29.28 5.25 16.22
C GLU A 428 28.29 5.97 17.15
N GLY A 429 28.74 6.32 18.35
CA GLY A 429 27.98 6.97 19.41
C GLY A 429 28.13 6.19 20.71
N ASP A 430 27.80 6.86 21.84
CA ASP A 430 27.82 6.26 23.16
C ASP A 430 26.81 6.99 24.05
N PRO A 431 25.56 6.47 24.12
CA PRO A 431 25.02 5.32 23.42
C PRO A 431 24.56 5.58 21.96
N PHE A 432 24.36 4.51 21.18
CA PHE A 432 23.83 4.60 19.80
C PHE A 432 22.49 3.84 19.64
N TYR A 433 21.69 4.33 18.68
CA TYR A 433 20.53 3.65 18.12
C TYR A 433 20.72 3.45 16.62
N THR A 434 20.71 2.22 16.18
CA THR A 434 20.88 1.85 14.76
C THR A 434 19.67 1.10 14.24
N PHE A 435 19.06 1.63 13.19
CA PHE A 435 17.97 0.98 12.46
C PHE A 435 18.47 0.41 11.14
N ILE A 436 18.30 -0.88 10.94
CA ILE A 436 18.74 -1.59 9.73
C ILE A 436 17.54 -2.21 9.03
N ILE A 437 17.44 -2.03 7.73
CA ILE A 437 16.47 -2.71 6.89
C ILE A 437 17.25 -3.67 5.98
N THR A 438 16.93 -4.97 5.99
CA THR A 438 17.55 -5.95 5.10
C THR A 438 16.88 -5.95 3.72
N TYR A 439 17.44 -6.68 2.76
CA TYR A 439 16.95 -6.72 1.38
C TYR A 439 16.88 -8.14 0.79
N SER A 440 17.70 -9.08 1.26
CA SER A 440 17.94 -10.35 0.53
C SER A 440 16.71 -11.27 0.45
N GLY A 441 15.69 -11.04 1.29
CA GLY A 441 14.39 -11.70 1.17
C GLY A 441 13.52 -11.20 0.03
N HIS A 442 13.87 -10.06 -0.59
CA HIS A 442 13.05 -9.38 -1.60
C HIS A 442 13.01 -10.11 -2.95
N GLY A 443 11.81 -10.25 -3.52
CA GLY A 443 11.64 -10.74 -4.90
C GLY A 443 11.94 -9.68 -5.99
N PRO A 444 11.84 -10.01 -7.28
CA PRO A 444 11.39 -11.29 -7.83
C PRO A 444 12.42 -12.38 -7.62
N TYR A 445 11.91 -13.57 -7.33
CA TYR A 445 12.76 -14.74 -7.23
C TYR A 445 13.10 -15.29 -8.61
N GLY A 446 14.36 -15.75 -8.77
CA GLY A 446 14.82 -16.32 -10.03
C GLY A 446 16.16 -17.03 -9.86
N ASP A 447 16.43 -17.96 -10.78
CA ASP A 447 17.68 -18.73 -10.79
C ASP A 447 18.90 -17.91 -11.24
N ASP A 448 18.70 -16.75 -11.83
CA ASP A 448 19.72 -15.79 -12.26
C ASP A 448 20.04 -14.73 -11.19
N SER A 449 19.32 -14.69 -10.06
CA SER A 449 19.62 -13.76 -8.99
C SER A 449 20.96 -14.05 -8.33
N ALA A 450 21.72 -13.00 -7.98
CA ALA A 450 23.00 -13.14 -7.30
C ALA A 450 22.88 -13.85 -5.95
N ILE A 451 21.79 -13.60 -5.23
CA ILE A 451 21.46 -14.23 -3.95
C ILE A 451 21.33 -15.75 -4.11
N TYR A 452 20.51 -16.19 -5.07
CA TYR A 452 20.33 -17.61 -5.32
C TYR A 452 21.62 -18.27 -5.79
N GLN A 453 22.34 -17.68 -6.75
CA GLN A 453 23.59 -18.24 -7.24
C GLN A 453 24.63 -18.41 -6.13
N ALA A 454 24.71 -17.48 -5.18
CA ALA A 454 25.62 -17.57 -4.05
C ALA A 454 25.24 -18.66 -3.04
N ASN A 455 23.96 -18.94 -2.87
CA ASN A 455 23.42 -19.81 -1.82
C ASN A 455 22.74 -21.10 -2.35
N ALA A 456 22.65 -21.29 -3.69
CA ALA A 456 21.84 -22.35 -4.33
C ALA A 456 22.11 -23.76 -3.77
N LYS A 457 23.38 -24.15 -3.61
CA LYS A 457 23.73 -25.48 -3.14
C LYS A 457 23.25 -25.76 -1.72
N GLU A 458 23.40 -24.80 -0.84
CA GLU A 458 22.98 -24.89 0.55
C GLU A 458 21.47 -24.85 0.67
N ALA A 459 20.82 -23.90 -0.05
CA ALA A 459 19.38 -23.76 -0.06
C ALA A 459 18.66 -25.00 -0.60
N GLN A 460 19.14 -25.58 -1.71
CA GLN A 460 18.58 -26.81 -2.27
C GLN A 460 18.74 -28.00 -1.30
N ALA A 461 19.89 -28.11 -0.64
CA ALA A 461 20.14 -29.18 0.30
C ALA A 461 19.25 -29.06 1.56
N ALA A 462 19.13 -27.87 2.11
CA ALA A 462 18.31 -27.61 3.29
C ALA A 462 16.81 -27.71 2.98
N ALA A 463 16.34 -27.13 1.87
CA ALA A 463 14.95 -27.20 1.44
C ALA A 463 14.51 -28.57 0.93
N GLN A 464 15.45 -29.47 0.62
CA GLN A 464 15.20 -30.75 -0.04
C GLN A 464 14.42 -30.63 -1.35
N ARG A 465 14.60 -29.50 -2.04
CA ARG A 465 13.99 -29.11 -3.32
C ARG A 465 15.08 -28.55 -4.22
N THR A 466 14.86 -28.58 -5.53
CA THR A 466 15.86 -28.13 -6.53
C THR A 466 15.50 -26.85 -7.23
N ASP A 467 14.27 -26.40 -7.13
CA ASP A 467 13.72 -25.28 -7.89
C ASP A 467 12.52 -24.61 -7.21
N GLY A 468 12.09 -23.50 -7.80
CA GLY A 468 10.90 -22.77 -7.42
C GLY A 468 11.13 -21.71 -6.33
N ASN A 469 10.12 -20.87 -6.16
CA ASN A 469 10.18 -19.71 -5.26
C ASN A 469 10.49 -20.08 -3.81
N TYR A 470 10.11 -21.28 -3.38
CA TYR A 470 10.45 -21.78 -2.04
C TYR A 470 11.97 -21.84 -1.81
N VAL A 471 12.72 -22.42 -2.77
CA VAL A 471 14.18 -22.54 -2.65
C VAL A 471 14.87 -21.17 -2.76
N TYR A 472 14.32 -20.29 -3.60
CA TYR A 472 14.82 -18.92 -3.73
C TYR A 472 14.61 -18.13 -2.44
N ALA A 473 13.45 -18.28 -1.81
CA ALA A 473 13.15 -17.69 -0.51
C ALA A 473 14.12 -18.17 0.58
N VAL A 474 14.38 -19.49 0.63
CA VAL A 474 15.38 -20.07 1.55
C VAL A 474 16.79 -19.50 1.28
N ALA A 475 17.18 -19.31 0.02
CA ALA A 475 18.46 -18.70 -0.33
C ALA A 475 18.58 -17.25 0.16
N GLY A 476 17.48 -16.47 0.07
CA GLY A 476 17.39 -15.11 0.62
C GLY A 476 17.51 -15.10 2.14
N ALA A 477 16.79 -15.98 2.82
CA ALA A 477 16.86 -16.13 4.28
C ALA A 477 18.27 -16.48 4.77
N MET A 478 18.98 -17.40 4.07
CA MET A 478 20.36 -17.74 4.38
C MET A 478 21.31 -16.58 4.20
N GLU A 479 21.06 -15.72 3.21
CA GLU A 479 21.88 -14.53 2.97
C GLU A 479 21.71 -13.49 4.09
N THR A 480 20.47 -13.24 4.52
CA THR A 480 20.18 -12.39 5.66
C THR A 480 20.81 -12.96 6.94
N ASP A 481 20.70 -14.27 7.17
CA ASP A 481 21.26 -14.94 8.36
C ASP A 481 22.80 -14.81 8.44
N ARG A 482 23.51 -14.80 7.30
CA ARG A 482 24.97 -14.55 7.26
C ARG A 482 25.31 -13.15 7.77
N PHE A 483 24.56 -12.14 7.34
CA PHE A 483 24.74 -10.79 7.84
C PHE A 483 24.55 -10.73 9.36
N ILE A 484 23.51 -11.37 9.87
CA ILE A 484 23.23 -11.39 11.32
C ILE A 484 24.34 -12.08 12.09
N GLY A 485 24.89 -13.21 11.57
CA GLY A 485 26.03 -13.88 12.19
C GLY A 485 27.26 -12.97 12.25
N GLU A 486 27.63 -12.32 11.14
CA GLU A 486 28.75 -11.38 11.09
C GLU A 486 28.55 -10.16 11.99
N LEU A 487 27.33 -9.64 12.10
CA LEU A 487 27.01 -8.53 12.99
C LEU A 487 27.26 -8.90 14.45
N VAL A 488 26.79 -10.07 14.89
CA VAL A 488 26.99 -10.58 16.25
C VAL A 488 28.47 -10.84 16.53
N ASP A 489 29.19 -11.44 15.58
CA ASP A 489 30.62 -11.68 15.70
C ASP A 489 31.41 -10.36 15.86
N LYS A 490 31.12 -9.35 15.04
CA LYS A 490 31.78 -8.03 15.15
C LYS A 490 31.43 -7.28 16.44
N LEU A 491 30.18 -7.35 16.91
CA LEU A 491 29.79 -6.79 18.19
C LEU A 491 30.53 -7.49 19.33
N THR A 492 30.71 -8.81 19.25
CA THR A 492 31.49 -9.58 20.23
C THR A 492 32.95 -9.20 20.21
N GLU A 493 33.57 -9.15 19.03
CA GLU A 493 34.99 -8.79 18.86
C GLU A 493 35.31 -7.38 19.33
N SER A 494 34.37 -6.44 19.14
CA SER A 494 34.51 -5.06 19.59
C SER A 494 34.17 -4.85 21.08
N GLY A 495 33.63 -5.89 21.75
CA GLY A 495 33.20 -5.81 23.15
C GLY A 495 31.92 -5.01 23.37
N LEU A 496 31.12 -4.79 22.31
CA LEU A 496 29.87 -4.03 22.36
C LEU A 496 28.65 -4.91 22.61
N LEU A 497 28.73 -6.21 22.37
CA LEU A 497 27.56 -7.10 22.42
C LEU A 497 26.85 -7.10 23.79
N GLU A 498 27.64 -7.07 24.89
CA GLU A 498 27.10 -7.09 26.27
C GLU A 498 26.26 -5.85 26.59
N ASP A 499 26.57 -4.72 25.96
CA ASP A 499 25.89 -3.44 26.14
C ASP A 499 24.93 -3.09 24.97
N THR A 500 24.64 -4.06 24.10
CA THR A 500 23.76 -3.85 22.94
C THR A 500 22.51 -4.73 23.01
N VAL A 501 21.36 -4.11 22.79
CA VAL A 501 20.07 -4.76 22.61
C VAL A 501 19.85 -4.98 21.11
N LEU A 502 19.45 -6.19 20.73
CA LEU A 502 19.12 -6.55 19.37
C LEU A 502 17.62 -6.80 19.25
N VAL A 503 16.95 -6.07 18.37
CA VAL A 503 15.51 -6.20 18.11
C VAL A 503 15.32 -6.65 16.67
N PHE A 504 14.58 -7.74 16.48
CA PHE A 504 14.30 -8.33 15.17
C PHE A 504 12.80 -8.45 14.96
N TYR A 505 12.32 -8.03 13.79
CA TYR A 505 10.94 -8.23 13.34
C TYR A 505 10.88 -8.25 11.82
N ALA A 506 9.93 -9.00 11.26
CA ALA A 506 9.74 -9.06 9.83
C ALA A 506 8.87 -7.89 9.34
N ASP A 507 9.09 -7.44 8.12
CA ASP A 507 8.31 -6.36 7.51
C ASP A 507 6.97 -6.82 6.93
N HIS A 508 6.87 -8.06 6.50
CA HIS A 508 5.65 -8.72 6.03
C HIS A 508 5.87 -10.24 5.85
N TYR A 509 4.79 -11.00 5.67
CA TYR A 509 4.90 -12.40 5.25
C TYR A 509 5.49 -12.50 3.82
N ASN A 510 6.02 -13.66 3.45
CA ASN A 510 6.67 -13.82 2.15
C ASN A 510 5.67 -13.98 0.99
N TYR A 511 5.06 -12.90 0.54
CA TYR A 511 4.19 -12.89 -0.65
C TYR A 511 4.97 -13.07 -1.97
N TYR A 512 6.31 -12.92 -1.97
CA TYR A 512 7.15 -13.20 -3.15
C TYR A 512 7.19 -14.68 -3.52
N MET A 513 6.74 -15.56 -2.64
CA MET A 513 6.46 -16.95 -2.98
C MET A 513 5.45 -17.07 -4.13
N MET A 514 4.57 -16.07 -4.30
CA MET A 514 3.49 -16.02 -5.31
C MET A 514 2.56 -17.24 -5.22
N ASP A 515 2.45 -17.82 -4.03
CA ASP A 515 1.63 -19.00 -3.71
C ASP A 515 1.10 -18.87 -2.27
N ASP A 516 0.01 -18.10 -2.12
CA ASP A 516 -0.62 -17.90 -0.82
C ASP A 516 -1.16 -19.22 -0.23
N GLY A 517 -1.55 -20.17 -1.08
CA GLY A 517 -2.00 -21.48 -0.64
C GLY A 517 -0.87 -22.25 0.07
N LEU A 518 0.33 -22.22 -0.49
CA LEU A 518 1.51 -22.82 0.15
C LEU A 518 1.91 -22.06 1.42
N ASN A 519 1.86 -20.73 1.40
CA ASN A 519 2.14 -19.93 2.59
C ASN A 519 1.16 -20.25 3.72
N MET A 520 -0.15 -20.38 3.42
CA MET A 520 -1.17 -20.78 4.39
C MET A 520 -0.92 -22.20 4.94
N GLU A 521 -0.56 -23.16 4.08
CA GLU A 521 -0.20 -24.52 4.49
C GLU A 521 1.01 -24.53 5.43
N LEU A 522 2.08 -23.80 5.09
CA LEU A 522 3.30 -23.72 5.89
C LEU A 522 3.07 -23.09 7.27
N LYS A 523 2.13 -22.14 7.37
CA LYS A 523 1.79 -21.43 8.61
C LYS A 523 0.60 -22.03 9.35
N GLY A 524 -0.11 -22.99 8.75
CA GLY A 524 -1.28 -23.65 9.37
C GLY A 524 -2.49 -22.72 9.52
N VAL A 525 -2.65 -21.75 8.63
CA VAL A 525 -3.76 -20.78 8.64
C VAL A 525 -4.61 -20.89 7.37
N ASP A 526 -5.86 -20.47 7.43
CA ASP A 526 -6.83 -20.49 6.32
C ASP A 526 -7.39 -19.10 5.96
N ASN A 527 -6.76 -18.07 6.49
CA ASN A 527 -7.23 -16.68 6.39
C ASN A 527 -6.07 -15.76 5.98
N MET A 528 -6.30 -14.87 5.00
CA MET A 528 -5.30 -13.94 4.48
C MET A 528 -4.81 -12.93 5.52
N ASN A 529 -5.67 -12.51 6.46
CA ASN A 529 -5.23 -11.62 7.54
C ASN A 529 -4.33 -12.37 8.54
N LEU A 530 -4.68 -13.60 8.90
CA LEU A 530 -3.86 -14.43 9.80
C LEU A 530 -2.55 -14.89 9.12
N LEU A 531 -2.48 -14.88 7.79
CA LEU A 531 -1.24 -15.11 7.05
C LEU A 531 -0.15 -14.05 7.38
N GLN A 532 -0.56 -12.87 7.86
CA GLN A 532 0.34 -11.79 8.25
C GLN A 532 1.01 -12.00 9.63
N HIS A 533 0.87 -13.16 10.23
CA HIS A 533 1.66 -13.59 11.41
C HIS A 533 3.14 -13.67 11.06
N THR A 534 4.01 -13.00 11.85
CA THR A 534 5.47 -12.90 11.63
C THR A 534 6.22 -13.02 12.95
N ASP A 535 7.54 -13.04 12.88
CA ASP A 535 8.38 -13.06 14.08
C ASP A 535 8.68 -11.64 14.60
N PHE A 536 8.66 -11.50 15.93
CA PHE A 536 9.20 -10.36 16.68
C PHE A 536 9.86 -10.87 17.94
N PHE A 537 11.12 -10.49 18.20
CA PHE A 537 11.84 -10.85 19.41
C PHE A 537 12.94 -9.86 19.75
N ILE A 538 13.30 -9.82 21.03
CA ILE A 538 14.27 -8.91 21.61
C ILE A 538 15.32 -9.72 22.36
N TRP A 539 16.57 -9.56 21.95
CA TRP A 539 17.73 -10.17 22.61
C TRP A 539 18.54 -9.11 23.37
N SER A 540 18.90 -9.41 24.58
CA SER A 540 19.89 -8.69 25.38
C SER A 540 20.42 -9.61 26.46
N GLN A 541 21.67 -9.45 26.84
CA GLN A 541 22.25 -10.18 27.96
C GLN A 541 21.52 -9.90 29.28
N ASP A 542 20.93 -8.72 29.43
CA ASP A 542 20.21 -8.28 30.63
C ASP A 542 18.69 -8.59 30.58
N LEU A 543 18.22 -9.16 29.48
CA LEU A 543 16.81 -9.53 29.31
C LEU A 543 16.66 -11.06 29.34
N PRO A 544 15.90 -11.64 30.30
CA PRO A 544 15.74 -13.09 30.35
C PRO A 544 15.01 -13.60 29.11
N ALA A 545 15.50 -14.72 28.56
CA ALA A 545 14.79 -15.44 27.53
C ALA A 545 13.40 -15.86 28.01
N GLY A 546 12.42 -15.73 27.14
CA GLY A 546 11.03 -16.07 27.47
C GLY A 546 10.10 -15.93 26.27
N GLN A 547 8.83 -16.27 26.50
CA GLN A 547 7.79 -16.18 25.50
C GLN A 547 6.65 -15.29 25.99
N VAL A 548 6.26 -14.33 25.17
CA VAL A 548 5.08 -13.48 25.34
C VAL A 548 4.00 -13.99 24.38
N ASP A 549 2.93 -14.57 24.93
CA ASP A 549 1.85 -15.16 24.13
C ASP A 549 0.74 -14.16 23.78
N LYS A 550 0.83 -12.95 24.34
CA LYS A 550 -0.11 -11.88 24.00
C LYS A 550 -0.01 -11.51 22.52
N VAL A 551 -1.15 -11.32 21.87
CA VAL A 551 -1.19 -10.83 20.48
C VAL A 551 -0.59 -9.44 20.43
N THR A 552 0.34 -9.23 19.52
CA THR A 552 1.00 -7.96 19.23
C THR A 552 1.03 -7.69 17.73
N SER A 553 1.26 -6.46 17.36
CA SER A 553 1.46 -6.04 15.98
C SER A 553 2.65 -5.11 15.83
N THR A 554 3.00 -4.75 14.62
CA THR A 554 4.04 -3.76 14.33
C THR A 554 3.82 -2.44 15.08
N LEU A 555 2.57 -2.04 15.32
CA LEU A 555 2.24 -0.83 16.08
C LEU A 555 2.69 -0.89 17.55
N ASP A 556 2.85 -2.10 18.09
CA ASP A 556 3.25 -2.33 19.48
C ASP A 556 4.77 -2.29 19.68
N ILE A 557 5.56 -2.28 18.59
CA ILE A 557 7.04 -2.27 18.66
C ILE A 557 7.55 -1.00 19.35
N LEU A 558 7.13 0.18 18.88
CA LEU A 558 7.59 1.45 19.47
C LEU A 558 7.25 1.56 20.97
N PRO A 559 5.99 1.40 21.41
CA PRO A 559 5.69 1.51 22.84
C PRO A 559 6.38 0.43 23.68
N THR A 560 6.64 -0.77 23.16
CA THR A 560 7.39 -1.84 23.85
C THR A 560 8.86 -1.46 24.03
N VAL A 561 9.51 -1.02 22.96
CA VAL A 561 10.91 -0.57 23.01
C VAL A 561 11.05 0.67 23.91
N ALA A 562 10.13 1.63 23.77
CA ALA A 562 10.14 2.83 24.61
C ALA A 562 10.00 2.49 26.10
N ASN A 563 9.13 1.54 26.46
CA ASN A 563 9.00 1.07 27.84
C ASN A 563 10.30 0.40 28.34
N LEU A 564 10.88 -0.51 27.56
CA LEU A 564 12.13 -1.19 27.92
C LEU A 564 13.31 -0.22 28.15
N PHE A 565 13.38 0.84 27.36
CA PHE A 565 14.45 1.86 27.49
C PHE A 565 14.08 3.01 28.41
N GLY A 566 12.86 3.08 28.93
CA GLY A 566 12.38 4.16 29.80
C GLY A 566 12.29 5.50 29.06
N LEU A 567 11.96 5.50 27.76
CA LEU A 567 11.82 6.72 26.96
C LEU A 567 10.51 7.45 27.28
N ASP A 568 10.55 8.77 27.24
CA ASP A 568 9.38 9.59 27.52
C ASP A 568 8.46 9.71 26.31
N THR A 569 7.32 9.03 26.36
CA THR A 569 6.26 9.08 25.35
C THR A 569 5.07 9.96 25.75
N THR A 570 5.23 10.82 26.77
CA THR A 570 4.16 11.71 27.26
C THR A 570 3.71 12.66 26.15
N GLY A 571 2.44 12.60 25.78
CA GLY A 571 1.88 13.38 24.67
C GLY A 571 1.97 12.72 23.31
N ALA A 572 2.50 11.49 23.21
CA ALA A 572 2.52 10.73 21.97
C ALA A 572 1.14 10.17 21.61
N PHE A 573 0.73 10.30 20.36
CA PHE A 573 -0.33 9.47 19.80
C PHE A 573 0.29 8.12 19.41
N LEU A 574 -0.15 7.06 20.04
CA LEU A 574 0.27 5.69 19.74
C LEU A 574 -0.96 4.85 19.44
N ALA A 575 -0.96 4.21 18.26
CA ALA A 575 -2.04 3.31 17.85
C ALA A 575 -1.89 1.90 18.45
N GLY A 576 -0.68 1.54 18.88
CA GLY A 576 -0.35 0.28 19.54
C GLY A 576 -0.16 0.44 21.05
N HIS A 577 0.19 -0.65 21.73
CA HIS A 577 0.39 -0.71 23.17
C HIS A 577 1.72 -1.39 23.52
N ASP A 578 2.21 -1.21 24.74
CA ASP A 578 3.34 -2.00 25.23
C ASP A 578 3.01 -3.50 25.22
N GLY A 579 3.77 -4.26 24.43
CA GLY A 579 3.63 -5.71 24.32
C GLY A 579 3.85 -6.44 25.64
N LEU A 580 4.53 -5.82 26.60
CA LEU A 580 4.85 -6.35 27.92
C LEU A 580 3.89 -5.85 29.02
N GLY A 581 3.06 -4.84 28.71
CA GLY A 581 2.06 -4.30 29.63
C GLY A 581 0.74 -5.09 29.63
N ASP A 582 -0.22 -4.61 30.40
CA ASP A 582 -1.54 -5.25 30.54
C ASP A 582 -2.52 -4.88 29.41
N GLN A 583 -2.23 -3.80 28.67
CA GLN A 583 -3.08 -3.30 27.58
C GLN A 583 -2.82 -4.03 26.25
N GLY A 584 -3.69 -3.86 25.26
CA GLY A 584 -3.57 -4.49 23.95
C GLY A 584 -4.04 -5.94 23.94
N GLY A 585 -3.28 -6.83 23.32
CA GLY A 585 -3.62 -8.25 23.19
C GLY A 585 -4.56 -8.52 22.02
N TYR A 586 -4.52 -7.69 20.98
CA TYR A 586 -5.22 -7.89 19.72
C TYR A 586 -4.47 -7.23 18.57
N VAL A 587 -4.73 -7.70 17.38
CA VAL A 587 -4.28 -7.10 16.11
C VAL A 587 -5.50 -6.75 15.27
N PHE A 588 -5.46 -5.65 14.56
CA PHE A 588 -6.47 -5.29 13.56
C PHE A 588 -5.84 -5.13 12.17
N PHE A 589 -6.65 -5.27 11.14
CA PHE A 589 -6.22 -5.31 9.76
C PHE A 589 -6.85 -4.16 8.96
N SER A 590 -6.34 -3.91 7.77
CA SER A 590 -6.78 -2.79 6.92
C SER A 590 -8.25 -2.82 6.53
N ASP A 591 -8.87 -4.00 6.54
CA ASP A 591 -10.29 -4.21 6.29
C ASP A 591 -11.18 -3.98 7.52
N GLY A 592 -10.59 -3.63 8.68
CA GLY A 592 -11.28 -3.43 9.95
C GLY A 592 -11.57 -4.71 10.73
N SER A 593 -11.21 -5.89 10.20
CA SER A 593 -11.23 -7.16 10.94
C SER A 593 -10.18 -7.16 12.04
N TRP A 594 -10.33 -7.99 13.06
CA TRP A 594 -9.37 -8.08 14.16
C TRP A 594 -9.26 -9.50 14.73
N TYR A 595 -8.17 -9.76 15.46
CA TYR A 595 -7.87 -11.04 16.10
C TYR A 595 -7.26 -10.82 17.48
N ASP A 596 -7.72 -11.58 18.50
CA ASP A 596 -7.29 -11.47 19.91
C ASP A 596 -6.53 -12.69 20.44
N GLY A 597 -6.08 -13.55 19.53
CA GLY A 597 -5.40 -14.81 19.89
C GLY A 597 -6.33 -16.01 20.04
N GLN A 598 -7.64 -15.80 20.09
CA GLN A 598 -8.63 -16.86 20.21
C GLN A 598 -9.70 -16.77 19.12
N THR A 599 -10.16 -15.55 18.85
CA THR A 599 -11.27 -15.30 17.93
C THR A 599 -10.80 -14.35 16.82
N TYR A 600 -10.94 -14.80 15.57
CA TYR A 600 -10.87 -13.92 14.41
C TYR A 600 -12.27 -13.39 14.10
N TRP A 601 -12.41 -12.07 14.15
CA TRP A 601 -13.65 -11.38 13.86
C TRP A 601 -13.55 -10.67 12.50
N ALA A 602 -14.43 -11.05 11.59
CA ALA A 602 -14.48 -10.47 10.25
C ALA A 602 -15.48 -9.31 10.19
N LEU A 603 -15.01 -8.15 9.74
CA LEU A 603 -15.87 -7.00 9.49
C LEU A 603 -16.97 -7.37 8.47
N GLY A 604 -18.21 -6.98 8.74
CA GLY A 604 -19.35 -7.25 7.85
C GLY A 604 -19.89 -8.69 7.95
N SER A 605 -19.41 -9.51 8.90
CA SER A 605 -19.90 -10.88 9.11
C SER A 605 -21.34 -10.95 9.65
N GLY A 606 -21.84 -9.85 10.21
CA GLY A 606 -23.12 -9.80 10.94
C GLY A 606 -23.01 -10.30 12.39
N ASP A 607 -21.81 -10.73 12.82
CA ASP A 607 -21.52 -11.02 14.22
C ASP A 607 -21.02 -9.74 14.89
N PRO A 608 -21.67 -9.21 15.93
CA PRO A 608 -21.23 -8.00 16.62
C PRO A 608 -19.87 -8.19 17.32
N GLY A 609 -19.44 -9.42 17.62
CA GLY A 609 -18.21 -9.73 18.30
C GLY A 609 -18.06 -8.92 19.59
N ASP A 610 -16.98 -8.15 19.70
CA ASP A 610 -16.78 -7.11 20.70
C ASP A 610 -17.00 -5.72 20.08
N PRO A 611 -18.20 -5.12 20.20
CA PRO A 611 -18.50 -3.82 19.59
C PRO A 611 -17.64 -2.69 20.15
N GLN A 612 -17.20 -2.78 21.40
CA GLN A 612 -16.33 -1.78 22.01
C GLN A 612 -14.96 -1.79 21.35
N ARG A 613 -14.39 -2.97 21.12
CA ARG A 613 -13.10 -3.14 20.41
C ARG A 613 -13.20 -2.64 18.98
N SER A 614 -14.24 -3.02 18.26
CA SER A 614 -14.46 -2.56 16.88
C SER A 614 -14.57 -1.03 16.79
N SER A 615 -15.27 -0.40 17.74
CA SER A 615 -15.33 1.07 17.83
C SER A 615 -13.99 1.70 18.15
N GLN A 616 -13.21 1.10 19.05
CA GLN A 616 -11.86 1.58 19.37
C GLN A 616 -10.94 1.50 18.15
N ILE A 617 -10.96 0.41 17.39
CA ILE A 617 -10.17 0.23 16.16
C ILE A 617 -10.54 1.29 15.12
N ALA A 618 -11.83 1.50 14.88
CA ALA A 618 -12.30 2.53 13.96
C ALA A 618 -11.86 3.94 14.41
N GLN A 619 -11.95 4.23 15.70
CA GLN A 619 -11.48 5.49 16.28
C GLN A 619 -9.96 5.67 16.09
N ILE A 620 -9.15 4.67 16.46
CA ILE A 620 -7.68 4.72 16.31
C ILE A 620 -7.30 4.97 14.85
N THR A 621 -7.94 4.28 13.90
CA THR A 621 -7.67 4.44 12.48
C THR A 621 -8.02 5.85 11.99
N SER A 622 -9.18 6.38 12.40
CA SER A 622 -9.62 7.73 12.06
C SER A 622 -8.68 8.79 12.64
N LEU A 623 -8.32 8.66 13.92
CA LEU A 623 -7.46 9.63 14.61
C LEU A 623 -6.02 9.60 14.08
N SER A 624 -5.47 8.41 13.77
CA SER A 624 -4.15 8.31 13.14
C SER A 624 -4.12 9.03 11.78
N ASN A 625 -5.17 8.89 10.99
CA ASN A 625 -5.31 9.65 9.74
C ASN A 625 -5.42 11.16 9.97
N LEU A 626 -6.11 11.61 11.02
CA LEU A 626 -6.17 13.02 11.39
C LEU A 626 -4.79 13.56 11.83
N VAL A 627 -4.04 12.79 12.64
CA VAL A 627 -2.68 13.15 13.06
C VAL A 627 -1.80 13.43 11.85
N LEU A 628 -1.83 12.55 10.84
CA LEU A 628 -1.06 12.70 9.61
C LEU A 628 -1.61 13.82 8.71
N SER A 629 -2.90 13.82 8.40
CA SER A 629 -3.45 14.78 7.43
C SER A 629 -3.42 16.21 7.93
N GLY A 630 -3.46 16.41 9.25
CA GLY A 630 -3.52 17.70 9.91
C GLY A 630 -2.20 18.17 10.52
N ASP A 631 -1.11 17.42 10.36
CA ASP A 631 0.18 17.67 11.03
C ASP A 631 0.01 18.03 12.52
N TYR A 632 -0.56 17.10 13.27
CA TYR A 632 -0.98 17.33 14.67
C TYR A 632 0.12 17.94 15.55
N TYR A 633 1.37 17.55 15.32
CA TYR A 633 2.54 18.05 16.05
C TYR A 633 3.19 19.29 15.43
N GLY A 634 2.71 19.76 14.29
CA GLY A 634 3.12 21.02 13.69
C GLY A 634 2.79 22.23 14.59
N GLU A 635 3.30 23.40 14.24
CA GLU A 635 3.18 24.59 15.09
C GLU A 635 1.74 24.81 15.59
N LYS A 636 1.61 24.94 16.91
CA LYS A 636 0.38 25.31 17.63
C LYS A 636 0.15 26.81 17.52
#